data_f48ae173e5e254beac9a3236b7c50aac
#
_entry.id   f48ae173e5e254beac9a3236b7c50aac
#
_cell.length_a   1.000
_cell.length_b   1.000
_cell.length_c   1.000
_cell.angle_alpha   90.00
_cell.angle_beta   90.00
_cell.angle_gamma   90.00
#
_symmetry.space_group_name_H-M   'P 1'
#
loop_
_entity.id
_entity.type
_entity.pdbx_description
1 polymer ?
#
loop_
_entity_poly.entity_id
_entity_poly.type
_entity_poly.pdbx_seq_one_letter_code
_entity_poly.pdbx_strand_id
1 'polypeptide(L)'
;WSRSLSRQLLKLKNISFYVLRTFKKLHRTRMTTFQGDDHALQVTRNKLNEEYKKYKNVTNPAAIEELNKFAEEVEHELRTTVIQAVETKPGTFELRLTPDKLIDSVPYKDEECHSSNKNADLSTSTSKDKPK
;
A
#
# COMPACT_ATOMS: atom_id res chain seq x y z
N TRP A 1 -8.98 20.94 42.12
CA TRP A 1 -10.06 20.31 41.32
C TRP A 1 -10.12 20.85 39.88
N SER A 2 -10.10 22.15 39.67
CA SER A 2 -10.22 22.74 38.34
C SER A 2 -9.04 22.42 37.38
N ARG A 3 -7.80 22.33 37.89
CA ARG A 3 -6.63 22.01 37.06
C ARG A 3 -6.60 20.57 36.56
N SER A 4 -7.16 19.62 37.33
CA SER A 4 -7.27 18.21 36.93
C SER A 4 -8.30 18.05 35.82
N LEU A 5 -9.48 18.65 35.96
CA LEU A 5 -10.56 18.65 34.95
C LEU A 5 -10.11 19.29 33.64
N SER A 6 -9.41 20.42 33.72
CA SER A 6 -8.89 21.10 32.52
C SER A 6 -7.89 20.25 31.75
N ARG A 7 -7.01 19.52 32.44
CA ARG A 7 -6.07 18.59 31.81
C ARG A 7 -6.76 17.41 31.15
N GLN A 8 -7.80 16.87 31.80
CA GLN A 8 -8.58 15.77 31.23
C GLN A 8 -9.37 16.21 29.99
N LEU A 9 -10.01 17.37 30.04
CA LEU A 9 -10.71 17.97 28.91
C LEU A 9 -9.76 18.27 27.73
N LEU A 10 -8.56 18.71 28.02
CA LEU A 10 -7.54 18.96 27.00
C LEU A 10 -7.09 17.65 26.33
N LYS A 11 -6.90 16.58 27.12
CA LYS A 11 -6.58 15.24 26.59
C LYS A 11 -7.69 14.73 25.68
N LEU A 12 -8.95 14.86 26.07
CA LEU A 12 -10.09 14.42 25.27
C LEU A 12 -10.20 15.20 23.95
N LYS A 13 -9.97 16.51 23.98
CA LYS A 13 -9.93 17.32 22.76
C LYS A 13 -8.81 16.90 21.82
N ASN A 14 -7.62 16.61 22.36
CA ASN A 14 -6.48 16.15 21.58
C ASN A 14 -6.75 14.79 20.94
N ILE A 15 -7.30 13.83 21.69
CA ILE A 15 -7.68 12.51 21.17
C ILE A 15 -8.71 12.64 20.04
N SER A 16 -9.73 13.46 20.21
CA SER A 16 -10.74 13.71 19.17
C SER A 16 -10.12 14.31 17.90
N PHE A 17 -9.17 15.22 18.06
CA PHE A 17 -8.45 15.79 16.93
C PHE A 17 -7.64 14.74 16.16
N TYR A 18 -6.92 13.85 16.86
CA TYR A 18 -6.16 12.77 16.24
C TYR A 18 -7.05 11.79 15.52
N VAL A 19 -8.17 11.42 16.08
CA VAL A 19 -9.16 10.53 15.45
C VAL A 19 -9.69 11.13 14.15
N LEU A 20 -10.08 12.38 14.15
CA LEU A 20 -10.56 13.08 12.96
C LEU A 20 -9.46 13.21 11.89
N ARG A 21 -8.23 13.46 12.30
CA ARG A 21 -7.07 13.52 11.41
C ARG A 21 -6.85 12.19 10.70
N THR A 22 -6.85 11.08 11.43
CA THR A 22 -6.69 9.74 10.88
C THR A 22 -7.85 9.37 9.95
N PHE A 23 -9.07 9.69 10.33
CA PHE A 23 -10.26 9.49 9.49
C PHE A 23 -10.13 10.22 8.14
N LYS A 24 -9.76 11.50 8.16
CA LYS A 24 -9.53 12.28 6.94
C LYS A 24 -8.39 11.72 6.10
N LYS A 25 -7.30 11.27 6.75
CA LYS A 25 -6.16 10.67 6.09
C LYS A 25 -6.55 9.38 5.36
N LEU A 26 -7.30 8.49 6.01
CA LEU A 26 -7.85 7.28 5.40
C LEU A 26 -8.69 7.58 4.16
N HIS A 27 -9.58 8.58 4.24
CA HIS A 27 -10.39 8.96 3.08
C HIS A 27 -9.57 9.53 1.93
N ARG A 28 -8.51 10.28 2.19
CA ARG A 28 -7.59 10.76 1.16
C ARG A 28 -6.80 9.63 0.52
N THR A 29 -6.25 8.74 1.33
CA THR A 29 -5.49 7.58 0.85
C THR A 29 -6.36 6.68 -0.01
N ARG A 30 -7.61 6.44 0.39
CA ARG A 30 -8.61 5.72 -0.40
C ARG A 30 -8.80 6.37 -1.78
N MET A 31 -8.99 7.68 -1.83
CA MET A 31 -9.18 8.42 -3.07
C MET A 31 -7.97 8.29 -4.02
N THR A 32 -6.78 8.31 -3.48
CA THR A 32 -5.55 8.16 -4.25
C THR A 32 -5.33 6.71 -4.71
N THR A 33 -5.52 5.75 -3.81
CA THR A 33 -5.26 4.33 -4.08
C THR A 33 -6.23 3.76 -5.12
N PHE A 34 -7.51 4.10 -5.01
CA PHE A 34 -8.56 3.58 -5.89
C PHE A 34 -8.99 4.59 -6.97
N GLN A 35 -8.12 5.50 -7.34
CA GLN A 35 -8.41 6.49 -8.36
C GLN A 35 -8.82 5.83 -9.69
N GLY A 36 -9.98 6.23 -10.21
CA GLY A 36 -10.54 5.68 -11.45
C GLY A 36 -11.37 4.41 -11.29
N ASP A 37 -11.45 3.85 -10.09
CA ASP A 37 -12.31 2.72 -9.75
C ASP A 37 -13.47 3.17 -8.84
N ASP A 38 -14.57 3.61 -9.45
CA ASP A 38 -15.72 4.17 -8.73
C ASP A 38 -16.37 3.15 -7.80
N HIS A 39 -16.40 1.87 -8.17
CA HIS A 39 -16.94 0.82 -7.33
C HIS A 39 -16.12 0.63 -6.06
N ALA A 40 -14.80 0.49 -6.18
CA ALA A 40 -13.90 0.38 -5.05
C ALA A 40 -13.91 1.63 -4.16
N LEU A 41 -14.00 2.82 -4.77
CA LEU A 41 -14.15 4.08 -4.03
C LEU A 41 -15.42 4.11 -3.18
N GLN A 42 -16.54 3.65 -3.73
CA GLN A 42 -17.80 3.63 -3.00
C GLN A 42 -17.81 2.57 -1.89
N VAL A 43 -17.36 1.36 -2.18
CA VAL A 43 -17.30 0.27 -1.20
C VAL A 43 -16.40 0.63 -0.02
N THR A 44 -15.21 1.14 -0.29
CA THR A 44 -14.27 1.55 0.76
C THR A 44 -14.77 2.74 1.58
N ARG A 45 -15.47 3.69 0.95
CA ARG A 45 -16.13 4.79 1.66
C ARG A 45 -17.16 4.28 2.67
N ASN A 46 -18.03 3.41 2.21
CA ASN A 46 -19.07 2.83 3.05
C ASN A 46 -18.48 2.04 4.21
N LYS A 47 -17.46 1.22 3.92
CA LYS A 47 -16.78 0.42 4.93
C LYS A 47 -16.10 1.27 6.01
N LEU A 48 -15.38 2.30 5.62
CA LEU A 48 -14.76 3.23 6.57
C LEU A 48 -15.80 3.93 7.44
N ASN A 49 -16.86 4.43 6.84
CA ASN A 49 -17.93 5.10 7.58
C ASN A 49 -18.66 4.14 8.56
N GLU A 50 -18.91 2.90 8.15
CA GLU A 50 -19.50 1.88 9.01
C GLU A 50 -18.61 1.55 10.20
N GLU A 51 -17.32 1.34 9.98
CA GLU A 51 -16.38 1.03 11.05
C GLU A 51 -16.28 2.17 12.07
N TYR A 52 -16.20 3.42 11.63
CA TYR A 52 -16.17 4.56 12.55
C TYR A 52 -17.51 4.74 13.30
N LYS A 53 -18.65 4.42 12.68
CA LYS A 53 -19.95 4.44 13.35
C LYS A 53 -20.06 3.41 14.46
N LYS A 54 -19.50 2.22 14.31
CA LYS A 54 -19.50 1.18 15.35
C LYS A 54 -18.87 1.67 16.65
N TYR A 55 -17.84 2.47 16.56
CA TYR A 55 -17.06 2.96 17.70
C TYR A 55 -17.40 4.40 18.11
N LYS A 56 -18.47 4.95 17.58
CA LYS A 56 -18.89 6.35 17.86
C LYS A 56 -19.08 6.64 19.34
N ASN A 57 -19.55 5.69 20.11
CA ASN A 57 -19.90 5.84 21.53
C ASN A 57 -18.78 5.36 22.48
N VAL A 58 -17.61 5.04 21.99
CA VAL A 58 -16.47 4.66 22.83
C VAL A 58 -15.95 5.89 23.55
N THR A 59 -15.90 5.84 24.88
CA THR A 59 -15.47 6.95 25.74
C THR A 59 -14.17 6.70 26.46
N ASN A 60 -13.70 5.46 26.52
CA ASN A 60 -12.44 5.08 27.16
C ASN A 60 -11.24 5.62 26.34
N PRO A 61 -10.41 6.53 26.88
CA PRO A 61 -9.28 7.09 26.14
C PRO A 61 -8.27 6.05 25.63
N ALA A 62 -7.98 5.02 26.42
CA ALA A 62 -7.07 3.95 26.02
C ALA A 62 -7.59 3.14 24.84
N ALA A 63 -8.88 2.81 24.83
CA ALA A 63 -9.52 2.12 23.72
C ALA A 63 -9.56 2.98 22.45
N ILE A 64 -9.77 4.28 22.57
CA ILE A 64 -9.74 5.22 21.43
C ILE A 64 -8.33 5.30 20.84
N GLU A 65 -7.29 5.37 21.67
CA GLU A 65 -5.90 5.40 21.21
C GLU A 65 -5.53 4.12 20.45
N GLU A 66 -5.93 2.94 20.95
CA GLU A 66 -5.69 1.66 20.28
C GLU A 66 -6.43 1.58 18.93
N LEU A 67 -7.70 1.98 18.89
CA LEU A 67 -8.48 2.03 17.66
C LEU A 67 -7.88 2.99 16.64
N ASN A 68 -7.41 4.15 17.08
CA ASN A 68 -6.76 5.11 16.21
C ASN A 68 -5.42 4.60 15.67
N LYS A 69 -4.63 3.93 16.50
CA LYS A 69 -3.39 3.26 16.07
C LYS A 69 -3.67 2.20 15.00
N PHE A 70 -4.67 1.36 15.22
CA PHE A 70 -5.11 0.38 14.23
C PHE A 70 -5.55 1.04 12.92
N ALA A 71 -6.27 2.15 12.99
CA ALA A 71 -6.67 2.90 11.81
C ALA A 71 -5.47 3.49 11.04
N GLU A 72 -4.44 3.93 11.74
CA GLU A 72 -3.18 4.37 11.12
C GLU A 72 -2.42 3.23 10.45
N GLU A 73 -2.41 2.05 11.05
CA GLU A 73 -1.83 0.84 10.45
C GLU A 73 -2.58 0.44 9.17
N VAL A 74 -3.91 0.48 9.20
CA VAL A 74 -4.74 0.23 8.01
C VAL A 74 -4.47 1.26 6.90
N GLU A 75 -4.33 2.53 7.25
CA GLU A 75 -3.96 3.57 6.28
C GLU A 75 -2.59 3.30 5.66
N HIS A 76 -1.61 2.93 6.48
CA HIS A 76 -0.28 2.58 6.01
C HIS A 76 -0.31 1.38 5.05
N GLU A 77 -0.99 0.31 5.41
CA GLU A 77 -1.18 -0.87 4.55
C GLU A 77 -1.86 -0.51 3.23
N LEU A 78 -2.95 0.25 3.29
CA LEU A 78 -3.68 0.69 2.10
C LEU A 78 -2.77 1.49 1.15
N ARG A 79 -1.95 2.36 1.69
CA ARG A 79 -1.05 3.23 0.91
C ARG A 79 0.13 2.47 0.31
N THR A 80 0.69 1.49 1.03
CA THR A 80 1.94 0.82 0.66
C THR A 80 1.74 -0.50 -0.08
N THR A 81 0.70 -1.25 0.23
CA THR A 81 0.52 -2.62 -0.28
C THR A 81 -0.51 -2.77 -1.38
N VAL A 82 -1.52 -1.91 -1.41
CA VAL A 82 -2.60 -2.01 -2.40
C VAL A 82 -2.16 -1.40 -3.73
N ILE A 83 -2.09 -2.24 -4.75
CA ILE A 83 -1.72 -1.86 -6.12
C ILE A 83 -2.91 -2.12 -7.04
N GLN A 84 -3.30 -1.10 -7.82
CA GLN A 84 -4.34 -1.24 -8.83
C GLN A 84 -3.73 -1.63 -10.18
N ALA A 85 -4.35 -2.62 -10.82
CA ALA A 85 -4.07 -3.00 -12.20
C ALA A 85 -5.19 -2.52 -13.11
N VAL A 86 -4.84 -1.84 -14.19
CA VAL A 86 -5.77 -1.34 -15.20
C VAL A 86 -5.50 -2.06 -16.51
N GLU A 87 -6.52 -2.68 -17.08
CA GLU A 87 -6.41 -3.29 -18.40
C GLU A 87 -6.36 -2.20 -19.49
N THR A 88 -5.24 -2.11 -20.18
CA THR A 88 -5.03 -1.14 -21.27
C THR A 88 -5.34 -1.71 -22.64
N LYS A 89 -5.05 -3.01 -22.81
CA LYS A 89 -5.37 -3.79 -24.02
C LYS A 89 -5.85 -5.18 -23.57
N PRO A 90 -6.61 -5.92 -24.38
CA PRO A 90 -7.01 -7.28 -24.04
C PRO A 90 -5.80 -8.13 -23.62
N GLY A 91 -5.81 -8.61 -22.35
CA GLY A 91 -4.75 -9.41 -21.76
C GLY A 91 -3.51 -8.65 -21.29
N THR A 92 -3.48 -7.31 -21.38
CA THR A 92 -2.37 -6.46 -20.92
C THR A 92 -2.82 -5.54 -19.81
N PHE A 93 -2.15 -5.59 -18.67
CA PHE A 93 -2.45 -4.80 -17.48
C PHE A 93 -1.33 -3.81 -17.18
N GLU A 94 -1.70 -2.60 -16.80
CA GLU A 94 -0.79 -1.59 -16.29
C GLU A 94 -0.95 -1.47 -14.78
N LEU A 95 0.15 -1.54 -14.03
CA LEU A 95 0.17 -1.38 -12.59
C LEU A 95 0.44 0.08 -12.22
N ARG A 96 -0.40 0.65 -11.36
CA ARG A 96 -0.18 1.98 -10.79
C ARG A 96 0.73 1.89 -9.58
N LEU A 97 2.02 2.08 -9.80
CA LEU A 97 3.03 2.12 -8.76
C LEU A 97 3.32 3.55 -8.37
N THR A 98 3.19 3.86 -7.08
CA THR A 98 3.61 5.12 -6.49
C THR A 98 4.89 4.93 -5.68
N PRO A 99 5.67 5.99 -5.39
CA PRO A 99 6.86 5.88 -4.56
C PRO A 99 6.61 5.24 -3.19
N ASP A 100 5.44 5.48 -2.61
CA ASP A 100 5.02 4.89 -1.33
C ASP A 100 4.95 3.36 -1.34
N LYS A 101 4.65 2.76 -2.50
CA LYS A 101 4.55 1.31 -2.68
C LYS A 101 5.91 0.63 -2.90
N LEU A 102 6.95 1.41 -3.09
CA LEU A 102 8.32 0.96 -3.34
C LEU A 102 9.24 1.11 -2.12
N ILE A 103 8.70 1.54 -0.97
CA ILE A 103 9.48 1.81 0.24
C ILE A 103 10.26 0.58 0.70
N ASP A 104 9.64 -0.60 0.62
CA ASP A 104 10.24 -1.86 1.05
C ASP A 104 10.97 -2.59 -0.08
N SER A 105 11.03 -2.02 -1.27
CA SER A 105 11.80 -2.60 -2.36
C SER A 105 13.28 -2.40 -2.07
N VAL A 106 13.94 -3.47 -1.64
CA VAL A 106 15.39 -3.52 -1.60
C VAL A 106 15.87 -3.39 -3.05
N PRO A 107 16.73 -2.38 -3.38
CA PRO A 107 17.28 -2.32 -4.72
C PRO A 107 17.94 -3.66 -5.02
N TYR A 108 17.53 -4.27 -6.13
CA TYR A 108 18.11 -5.50 -6.61
C TYR A 108 19.63 -5.23 -6.74
N LYS A 109 20.43 -5.84 -5.88
CA LYS A 109 21.85 -5.91 -6.13
C LYS A 109 21.96 -6.73 -7.39
N ASP A 110 22.40 -6.12 -8.46
CA ASP A 110 22.93 -6.83 -9.60
C ASP A 110 24.10 -7.67 -9.07
N GLU A 111 23.80 -8.81 -8.46
CA GLU A 111 24.73 -9.90 -8.47
C GLU A 111 24.92 -10.16 -9.94
N GLU A 112 26.12 -9.83 -10.40
CA GLU A 112 26.52 -10.06 -11.77
C GLU A 112 25.95 -11.42 -12.17
N CYS A 113 24.90 -11.41 -12.96
CA CYS A 113 24.49 -12.59 -13.66
C CYS A 113 25.68 -12.91 -14.55
N HIS A 114 26.55 -13.73 -14.04
CA HIS A 114 27.46 -14.46 -14.88
C HIS A 114 26.59 -15.32 -15.80
N SER A 115 26.06 -14.68 -16.81
CA SER A 115 25.63 -15.38 -17.99
C SER A 115 26.90 -16.05 -18.50
N SER A 116 27.11 -17.26 -18.06
CA SER A 116 27.99 -18.20 -18.70
C SER A 116 27.43 -18.39 -20.10
N ASN A 117 27.70 -17.42 -20.93
CA ASN A 117 27.56 -17.55 -22.36
C ASN A 117 28.66 -18.53 -22.79
N LYS A 118 28.45 -19.80 -22.52
CA LYS A 118 29.11 -20.87 -23.19
C LYS A 118 28.59 -20.84 -24.62
N ASN A 119 29.10 -19.94 -25.39
CA ASN A 119 29.16 -20.12 -26.82
C ASN A 119 29.91 -21.42 -27.02
N ALA A 120 29.18 -22.49 -27.17
CA ALA A 120 29.70 -23.70 -27.73
C ALA A 120 30.11 -23.33 -29.15
N ASP A 121 31.40 -23.19 -29.33
CA ASP A 121 32.03 -23.21 -30.64
C ASP A 121 31.62 -24.51 -31.31
N LEU A 122 30.63 -24.42 -32.16
CA LEU A 122 30.32 -25.47 -33.12
C LEU A 122 31.29 -25.26 -34.28
N SER A 123 32.52 -25.69 -34.07
CA SER A 123 33.49 -25.84 -35.16
C SER A 123 32.98 -26.94 -36.09
N THR A 124 32.37 -26.54 -37.17
CA THR A 124 32.08 -27.37 -38.33
C THR A 124 33.41 -27.83 -38.95
N SER A 125 33.82 -29.02 -38.64
CA SER A 125 34.84 -29.71 -39.41
C SER A 125 34.19 -30.23 -40.70
N THR A 126 34.38 -29.53 -41.77
CA THR A 126 34.15 -30.01 -43.13
C THR A 126 35.24 -30.98 -43.50
N SER A 127 35.00 -32.24 -43.38
CA SER A 127 35.83 -33.25 -44.03
C SER A 127 35.43 -33.34 -45.51
N LYS A 128 36.33 -32.94 -46.36
CA LYS A 128 36.29 -33.22 -47.80
C LYS A 128 36.74 -34.64 -47.99
N ASP A 129 35.86 -35.51 -48.35
CA ASP A 129 36.23 -36.74 -49.02
C ASP A 129 35.64 -36.76 -50.42
N LYS A 130 36.54 -36.81 -51.35
CA LYS A 130 36.31 -36.93 -52.77
C LYS A 130 36.67 -38.36 -53.19
N PRO A 131 35.74 -39.17 -53.68
CA PRO A 131 36.10 -40.44 -54.31
C PRO A 131 36.32 -40.26 -55.78
N LYS A 132 37.24 -41.03 -56.24
CA LYS A 132 37.48 -41.32 -57.68
C LYS A 132 36.31 -42.00 -58.32
#